data_7fed47357efab04af08d16f3edf5415e
#
_entry.id   7fed47357efab04af08d16f3edf5415e
#
_cell.length_a   1.000
_cell.length_b   1.000
_cell.length_c   1.000
_cell.angle_alpha   90.00
_cell.angle_beta   90.00
_cell.angle_gamma   90.00
#
_symmetry.space_group_name_H-M   'P 1'
#
loop_
_entity.id
_entity.type
_entity.pdbx_description
1 polymer ?
#
loop_
_entity_poly.entity_id
_entity_poly.type
_entity_poly.pdbx_seq_one_letter_code
_entity_poly.pdbx_strand_id
1 'polypeptide(L)'
;VVGSANGTRVSAECLAEGAEAGHVAAREAGFRARARKAPKGEMIDPGGLQPFWVAPSDHPTGKGPRKHFVDFQNDVTAGDLMLAAREGFHSVEHLKRYTTTGMGTDQGKTSNINALAILAREVNNEIPKVGTTTFRPPYTPVSYGSLAGRNVGHLSDPIRKTPMHDWHEGQGAAFEIVGQWLRPWYYPQAGE
;
A
#
# COMPACT_ATOMS: atom_id res chain seq x y z
N VAL A 1 -21.84 -15.74 4.05
CA VAL A 1 -20.38 -15.83 4.20
C VAL A 1 -20.10 -16.97 5.14
N VAL A 2 -19.17 -17.88 4.82
CA VAL A 2 -18.81 -19.07 5.60
C VAL A 2 -17.30 -19.32 5.56
N GLY A 3 -16.83 -20.21 6.44
CA GLY A 3 -15.43 -20.62 6.51
C GLY A 3 -14.51 -19.48 6.95
N SER A 4 -13.28 -19.45 6.45
CA SER A 4 -12.28 -18.46 6.86
C SER A 4 -12.69 -17.01 6.58
N ALA A 5 -13.54 -16.75 5.59
CA ALA A 5 -14.13 -15.44 5.35
C ALA A 5 -15.12 -15.02 6.45
N ASN A 6 -15.67 -15.97 7.22
CA ASN A 6 -16.50 -15.74 8.39
C ASN A 6 -15.71 -15.82 9.71
N GLY A 7 -14.40 -15.95 9.64
CA GLY A 7 -13.53 -16.07 10.81
C GLY A 7 -13.31 -17.50 11.32
N THR A 8 -13.93 -18.50 10.68
CA THR A 8 -13.75 -19.91 11.04
C THR A 8 -12.43 -20.40 10.48
N ARG A 9 -11.55 -20.95 11.31
CA ARG A 9 -10.16 -21.28 10.92
C ARG A 9 -9.82 -22.75 10.98
N VAL A 10 -10.66 -23.54 11.62
CA VAL A 10 -10.50 -24.99 11.76
C VAL A 10 -11.14 -25.68 10.55
N SER A 11 -10.42 -26.55 9.87
CA SER A 11 -10.88 -27.20 8.65
C SER A 11 -12.19 -27.97 8.84
N ALA A 12 -12.33 -28.65 9.98
CA ALA A 12 -13.57 -29.40 10.30
C ALA A 12 -14.80 -28.48 10.41
N GLU A 13 -14.62 -27.31 11.02
CA GLU A 13 -15.69 -26.32 11.19
C GLU A 13 -16.02 -25.65 9.85
N CYS A 14 -15.02 -25.32 9.02
CA CYS A 14 -15.23 -24.80 7.67
C CYS A 14 -16.03 -25.77 6.79
N LEU A 15 -15.75 -27.07 6.91
CA LEU A 15 -16.48 -28.10 6.19
C LEU A 15 -17.95 -28.22 6.69
N ALA A 16 -18.16 -28.10 7.99
CA ALA A 16 -19.51 -28.13 8.57
C ALA A 16 -20.34 -26.91 8.15
N GLU A 17 -19.77 -25.71 8.28
CA GLU A 17 -20.41 -24.47 7.81
C GLU A 17 -20.73 -24.50 6.33
N GLY A 18 -19.78 -24.94 5.51
CA GLY A 18 -19.97 -25.05 4.05
C GLY A 18 -21.08 -26.04 3.68
N ALA A 19 -21.16 -27.17 4.35
CA ALA A 19 -22.22 -28.17 4.14
C ALA A 19 -23.60 -27.62 4.52
N GLU A 20 -23.72 -26.93 5.65
CA GLU A 20 -24.96 -26.33 6.11
C GLU A 20 -25.40 -25.19 5.20
N ALA A 21 -24.50 -24.25 4.89
CA ALA A 21 -24.80 -23.11 4.00
C ALA A 21 -25.20 -23.57 2.60
N GLY A 22 -24.52 -24.59 2.07
CA GLY A 22 -24.89 -25.18 0.77
C GLY A 22 -26.28 -25.81 0.79
N HIS A 23 -26.63 -26.47 1.89
CA HIS A 23 -27.97 -27.03 2.08
C HIS A 23 -29.05 -25.94 2.14
N VAL A 24 -28.81 -24.89 2.91
CA VAL A 24 -29.75 -23.75 3.03
C VAL A 24 -29.91 -23.07 1.66
N ALA A 25 -28.83 -22.76 0.99
CA ALA A 25 -28.87 -22.10 -0.33
C ALA A 25 -29.62 -22.93 -1.37
N ALA A 26 -29.44 -24.25 -1.39
CA ALA A 26 -30.17 -25.15 -2.29
C ALA A 26 -31.69 -25.13 -2.02
N ARG A 27 -32.09 -25.09 -0.75
CA ARG A 27 -33.50 -24.98 -0.36
C ARG A 27 -34.12 -23.64 -0.76
N GLU A 28 -33.40 -22.56 -0.51
CA GLU A 28 -33.83 -21.20 -0.89
C GLU A 28 -33.97 -21.05 -2.41
N ALA A 29 -33.12 -21.74 -3.17
CA ALA A 29 -33.23 -21.83 -4.63
C ALA A 29 -34.36 -22.80 -5.13
N GLY A 30 -35.16 -23.34 -4.23
CA GLY A 30 -36.31 -24.19 -4.57
C GLY A 30 -35.99 -25.68 -4.79
N PHE A 31 -34.76 -26.11 -4.50
CA PHE A 31 -34.40 -27.53 -4.64
C PHE A 31 -34.78 -28.34 -3.39
N ARG A 32 -35.25 -29.58 -3.60
CA ARG A 32 -35.47 -30.56 -2.53
C ARG A 32 -34.13 -31.23 -2.17
N ALA A 33 -33.28 -30.48 -1.47
CA ALA A 33 -31.99 -30.97 -1.01
C ALA A 33 -32.12 -31.68 0.35
N ARG A 34 -31.47 -32.84 0.49
CA ARG A 34 -31.27 -33.49 1.80
C ARG A 34 -30.00 -32.95 2.41
N ALA A 35 -30.03 -32.63 3.70
CA ALA A 35 -28.81 -32.28 4.44
C ALA A 35 -27.82 -33.44 4.33
N ARG A 36 -26.60 -33.12 3.89
CA ARG A 36 -25.50 -34.08 3.84
C ARG A 36 -24.65 -33.89 5.07
N LYS A 37 -24.20 -34.99 5.67
CA LYS A 37 -23.22 -34.92 6.74
C LYS A 37 -21.92 -34.29 6.18
N ALA A 38 -21.40 -33.30 6.86
CA ALA A 38 -20.12 -32.70 6.50
C ALA A 38 -19.02 -33.79 6.48
N PRO A 39 -18.05 -33.69 5.57
CA PRO A 39 -16.87 -34.53 5.62
C PRO A 39 -16.15 -34.34 6.98
N LYS A 40 -15.51 -35.40 7.46
CA LYS A 40 -14.70 -35.31 8.66
C LYS A 40 -13.43 -34.53 8.34
N GLY A 41 -13.11 -33.55 9.16
CA GLY A 41 -11.84 -32.79 9.14
C GLY A 41 -11.11 -32.93 10.45
N GLU A 42 -9.85 -32.60 10.46
CA GLU A 42 -9.06 -32.50 11.70
C GLU A 42 -9.52 -31.30 12.54
N MET A 43 -9.72 -31.56 13.82
CA MET A 43 -9.96 -30.52 14.84
C MET A 43 -8.61 -30.14 15.46
N ILE A 44 -7.85 -29.33 14.75
CA ILE A 44 -6.62 -28.75 15.27
C ILE A 44 -6.98 -27.37 15.77
N ASP A 45 -6.84 -27.12 17.06
CA ASP A 45 -6.96 -25.79 17.62
C ASP A 45 -5.71 -24.97 17.19
N PRO A 46 -5.86 -23.96 16.32
CA PRO A 46 -4.72 -23.15 15.88
C PRO A 46 -4.20 -22.22 17.01
N GLY A 47 -4.83 -22.25 18.17
CA GLY A 47 -4.55 -21.29 19.26
C GLY A 47 -5.09 -19.89 18.96
N GLY A 48 -4.91 -18.98 19.90
CA GLY A 48 -5.28 -17.57 19.73
C GLY A 48 -4.35 -16.85 18.77
N LEU A 49 -4.91 -15.96 17.96
CA LEU A 49 -4.09 -15.06 17.14
C LEU A 49 -3.35 -14.06 18.04
N GLN A 50 -2.04 -14.04 17.89
CA GLN A 50 -1.20 -13.03 18.52
C GLN A 50 -0.60 -12.11 17.47
N PRO A 51 -0.88 -10.81 17.50
CA PRO A 51 -0.31 -9.88 16.55
C PRO A 51 1.17 -9.63 16.85
N PHE A 52 2.00 -9.68 15.82
CA PHE A 52 3.39 -9.25 15.87
C PHE A 52 3.55 -8.00 15.01
N TRP A 53 3.56 -6.85 15.64
CA TRP A 53 3.71 -5.56 14.95
C TRP A 53 5.17 -5.25 14.62
N VAL A 54 6.09 -5.79 15.41
CA VAL A 54 7.53 -5.71 15.18
C VAL A 54 8.12 -7.10 15.46
N ALA A 55 8.82 -7.67 14.51
CA ALA A 55 9.44 -8.98 14.69
C ALA A 55 10.44 -8.95 15.87
N PRO A 56 10.43 -9.97 16.73
CA PRO A 56 11.43 -10.09 17.80
C PRO A 56 12.84 -10.06 17.23
N SER A 57 13.75 -9.35 17.86
CA SER A 57 15.15 -9.24 17.47
C SER A 57 16.02 -9.06 18.71
N ASP A 58 17.19 -9.63 18.68
CA ASP A 58 18.22 -9.44 19.71
C ASP A 58 18.83 -8.04 19.67
N HIS A 59 18.56 -7.28 18.61
CA HIS A 59 18.99 -5.90 18.45
C HIS A 59 17.85 -4.92 18.73
N PRO A 60 18.12 -3.80 19.39
CA PRO A 60 17.15 -2.73 19.57
C PRO A 60 16.65 -2.22 18.21
N THR A 61 15.34 -1.95 18.12
CA THR A 61 14.72 -1.43 16.90
C THR A 61 15.38 -0.12 16.49
N GLY A 62 15.75 -0.02 15.22
CA GLY A 62 16.44 1.16 14.67
C GLY A 62 17.94 1.22 14.95
N LYS A 63 18.50 0.23 15.65
CA LYS A 63 19.94 0.12 15.91
C LYS A 63 20.48 -1.23 15.44
N GLY A 64 21.72 -1.25 14.97
CA GLY A 64 22.37 -2.47 14.47
C GLY A 64 22.04 -2.80 13.00
N PRO A 65 22.46 -3.99 12.52
CA PRO A 65 22.39 -4.35 11.10
C PRO A 65 21.00 -4.69 10.59
N ARG A 66 20.01 -4.89 11.46
CA ARG A 66 18.64 -5.26 11.10
C ARG A 66 17.70 -4.09 11.26
N LYS A 67 17.08 -3.69 10.15
CA LYS A 67 15.99 -2.72 10.12
C LYS A 67 14.65 -3.46 10.06
N HIS A 68 13.67 -2.98 10.81
CA HIS A 68 12.30 -3.49 10.77
C HIS A 68 11.45 -2.56 9.92
N PHE A 69 11.40 -2.81 8.62
CA PHE A 69 10.63 -2.01 7.68
C PHE A 69 9.13 -2.16 7.94
N VAL A 70 8.44 -1.03 7.94
CA VAL A 70 6.98 -0.92 8.05
C VAL A 70 6.37 -0.47 6.74
N ASP A 71 6.91 0.57 6.13
CA ASP A 71 6.51 1.04 4.81
C ASP A 71 7.64 0.81 3.81
N PHE A 72 7.45 -0.14 2.90
CA PHE A 72 8.45 -0.50 1.89
C PHE A 72 8.52 0.49 0.72
N GLN A 73 7.52 1.35 0.52
CA GLN A 73 7.55 2.34 -0.56
C GLN A 73 8.40 3.55 -0.22
N ASN A 74 8.46 3.89 1.07
CA ASN A 74 9.23 5.03 1.57
C ASN A 74 10.33 4.63 2.55
N ASP A 75 10.65 3.33 2.65
CA ASP A 75 11.69 2.78 3.52
C ASP A 75 11.54 3.17 4.99
N VAL A 76 10.30 3.36 5.47
CA VAL A 76 10.05 3.73 6.87
C VAL A 76 10.18 2.51 7.75
N THR A 77 10.95 2.63 8.81
CA THR A 77 11.19 1.58 9.79
C THR A 77 10.38 1.79 11.07
N ALA A 78 10.25 0.72 11.87
CA ALA A 78 9.68 0.83 13.21
C ALA A 78 10.49 1.82 14.10
N GLY A 79 11.81 1.91 13.89
CA GLY A 79 12.67 2.87 14.59
C GLY A 79 12.31 4.32 14.27
N ASP A 80 11.96 4.63 13.03
CA ASP A 80 11.54 5.97 12.62
C ASP A 80 10.21 6.35 13.28
N LEU A 81 9.27 5.42 13.37
CA LEU A 81 7.98 5.62 14.03
C LEU A 81 8.15 5.86 15.55
N MET A 82 9.01 5.06 16.20
CA MET A 82 9.33 5.23 17.62
C MET A 82 10.03 6.56 17.89
N LEU A 83 10.94 6.97 16.99
CA LEU A 83 11.61 8.27 17.05
C LEU A 83 10.59 9.40 16.96
N ALA A 84 9.71 9.35 15.96
CA ALA A 84 8.66 10.35 15.77
C ALA A 84 7.75 10.47 17.00
N ALA A 85 7.32 9.33 17.57
CA ALA A 85 6.51 9.34 18.81
C ALA A 85 7.26 9.99 19.99
N ARG A 86 8.55 9.68 20.16
CA ARG A 86 9.40 10.28 21.19
C ARG A 86 9.60 11.79 21.00
N GLU A 87 9.61 12.27 19.76
CA GLU A 87 9.69 13.68 19.41
C GLU A 87 8.35 14.44 19.52
N GLY A 88 7.28 13.74 19.94
CA GLY A 88 5.99 14.33 20.23
C GLY A 88 4.95 14.24 19.09
N PHE A 89 5.23 13.51 18.03
CA PHE A 89 4.27 13.28 16.95
C PHE A 89 3.27 12.16 17.32
N HIS A 90 2.38 12.45 18.25
CA HIS A 90 1.41 11.50 18.79
C HIS A 90 0.13 11.35 17.97
N SER A 91 -0.14 12.28 17.04
CA SER A 91 -1.21 12.14 16.06
C SER A 91 -0.75 11.32 14.87
N VAL A 92 -1.58 10.35 14.43
CA VAL A 92 -1.27 9.51 13.26
C VAL A 92 -1.02 10.33 12.00
N GLU A 93 -1.73 11.43 11.82
CA GLU A 93 -1.55 12.33 10.65
C GLU A 93 -0.24 13.11 10.70
N HIS A 94 0.23 13.49 11.88
CA HIS A 94 1.52 14.13 12.04
C HIS A 94 2.67 13.12 11.90
N LEU A 95 2.54 11.95 12.53
CA LEU A 95 3.47 10.83 12.37
C LEU A 95 3.64 10.47 10.89
N LYS A 96 2.52 10.32 10.15
CA LYS A 96 2.51 10.06 8.71
C LYS A 96 3.33 11.08 7.94
N ARG A 97 3.14 12.37 8.19
CA ARG A 97 3.84 13.44 7.47
C ARG A 97 5.31 13.55 7.85
N TYR A 98 5.63 13.29 9.10
CA TYR A 98 7.00 13.32 9.59
C TYR A 98 7.84 12.17 9.02
N THR A 99 7.29 10.96 9.01
CA THR A 99 7.98 9.73 8.57
C THR A 99 7.75 9.36 7.12
N THR A 100 6.81 9.99 6.43
CA THR A 100 6.28 9.59 5.12
C THR A 100 5.56 8.25 5.07
N THR A 101 5.26 7.64 6.24
CA THR A 101 4.50 6.39 6.32
C THR A 101 3.14 6.51 5.67
N GLY A 102 2.82 5.60 4.76
CA GLY A 102 1.52 5.56 4.08
C GLY A 102 1.30 6.68 3.07
N MET A 103 2.35 7.37 2.63
CA MET A 103 2.30 8.42 1.62
C MET A 103 2.62 7.94 0.21
N GLY A 104 3.00 6.69 0.05
CA GLY A 104 3.27 6.08 -1.26
C GLY A 104 1.99 5.81 -2.06
N THR A 105 2.15 5.20 -3.24
CA THR A 105 1.05 4.96 -4.18
C THR A 105 -0.03 4.01 -3.64
N ASP A 106 0.28 3.14 -2.69
CA ASP A 106 -0.68 2.27 -2.03
C ASP A 106 -1.48 2.98 -0.92
N GLN A 107 -1.13 4.21 -0.58
CA GLN A 107 -1.75 5.01 0.48
C GLN A 107 -1.81 4.27 1.82
N GLY A 108 -0.78 3.49 2.11
CA GLY A 108 -0.61 2.78 3.37
C GLY A 108 -1.47 1.53 3.56
N LYS A 109 -2.07 0.96 2.50
CA LYS A 109 -2.87 -0.27 2.60
C LYS A 109 -2.10 -1.45 3.20
N THR A 110 -0.79 -1.51 2.98
CA THR A 110 0.08 -2.59 3.48
C THR A 110 0.82 -2.23 4.77
N SER A 111 0.93 -0.95 5.11
CA SER A 111 1.79 -0.48 6.21
C SER A 111 1.03 0.17 7.37
N ASN A 112 -0.11 0.81 7.12
CA ASN A 112 -0.75 1.67 8.10
C ASN A 112 -1.12 0.96 9.40
N ILE A 113 -1.67 -0.26 9.33
CA ILE A 113 -2.07 -0.97 10.56
C ILE A 113 -0.86 -1.26 11.48
N ASN A 114 0.27 -1.62 10.90
CA ASN A 114 1.50 -1.84 11.66
C ASN A 114 2.01 -0.52 12.27
N ALA A 115 1.98 0.56 11.50
CA ALA A 115 2.39 1.88 11.98
C ALA A 115 1.50 2.38 13.13
N LEU A 116 0.17 2.20 13.00
CA LEU A 116 -0.79 2.57 14.05
C LEU A 116 -0.57 1.75 15.33
N ALA A 117 -0.30 0.45 15.21
CA ALA A 117 -0.03 -0.41 16.34
C ALA A 117 1.26 -0.02 17.08
N ILE A 118 2.31 0.33 16.32
CA ILE A 118 3.57 0.82 16.90
C ILE A 118 3.33 2.14 17.63
N LEU A 119 2.66 3.11 16.99
CA LEU A 119 2.33 4.38 17.63
C LEU A 119 1.47 4.16 18.90
N ALA A 120 0.42 3.34 18.83
CA ALA A 120 -0.44 3.05 19.95
C ALA A 120 0.35 2.53 21.17
N ARG A 121 1.31 1.64 20.91
CA ARG A 121 2.20 1.14 21.97
C ARG A 121 3.08 2.25 22.55
N GLU A 122 3.69 3.07 21.71
CA GLU A 122 4.61 4.15 22.15
C GLU A 122 3.88 5.24 22.96
N VAL A 123 2.62 5.52 22.66
CA VAL A 123 1.80 6.48 23.39
C VAL A 123 0.91 5.86 24.48
N ASN A 124 1.10 4.56 24.75
CA ASN A 124 0.33 3.77 25.73
C ASN A 124 -1.19 3.89 25.51
N ASN A 125 -1.64 3.63 24.29
CA ASN A 125 -3.04 3.72 23.90
C ASN A 125 -3.46 2.48 23.09
N GLU A 126 -4.74 2.36 22.79
CA GLU A 126 -5.30 1.32 21.94
C GLU A 126 -5.27 1.76 20.47
N ILE A 127 -5.08 0.80 19.54
CA ILE A 127 -5.05 1.08 18.09
C ILE A 127 -6.28 1.89 17.62
N PRO A 128 -7.53 1.54 18.00
CA PRO A 128 -8.70 2.31 17.60
C PRO A 128 -8.70 3.77 18.10
N LYS A 129 -8.02 4.04 19.21
CA LYS A 129 -7.99 5.39 19.82
C LYS A 129 -6.93 6.31 19.24
N VAL A 130 -5.86 5.77 18.63
CA VAL A 130 -4.91 6.61 17.89
C VAL A 130 -5.46 7.02 16.52
N GLY A 131 -6.55 6.39 16.07
CA GLY A 131 -7.23 6.71 14.83
C GLY A 131 -6.60 6.08 13.60
N THR A 132 -7.02 6.56 12.44
CA THR A 132 -6.51 6.10 11.14
C THR A 132 -5.99 7.27 10.34
N THR A 133 -5.08 7.00 9.42
CA THR A 133 -4.59 8.02 8.48
C THR A 133 -5.63 8.29 7.39
N THR A 134 -5.75 9.54 7.00
CA THR A 134 -6.54 9.95 5.84
C THR A 134 -5.74 9.71 4.57
N PHE A 135 -6.31 9.00 3.62
CA PHE A 135 -5.73 8.83 2.29
C PHE A 135 -6.06 10.03 1.39
N ARG A 136 -5.26 10.21 0.34
CA ARG A 136 -5.47 11.23 -0.70
C ARG A 136 -5.81 10.59 -2.03
N PRO A 137 -6.68 11.22 -2.85
CA PRO A 137 -6.91 10.77 -4.21
C PRO A 137 -5.62 10.84 -5.07
N PRO A 138 -5.43 9.88 -6.00
CA PRO A 138 -6.23 8.67 -6.17
C PRO A 138 -5.90 7.61 -5.12
N TYR A 139 -6.91 7.06 -4.47
CA TYR A 139 -6.73 6.00 -3.47
C TYR A 139 -6.29 4.68 -4.11
N THR A 140 -6.77 4.39 -5.29
CA THR A 140 -6.26 3.33 -6.15
C THR A 140 -5.32 3.95 -7.18
N PRO A 141 -4.10 3.42 -7.37
CA PRO A 141 -3.17 3.95 -8.35
C PRO A 141 -3.81 4.01 -9.75
N VAL A 142 -3.65 5.16 -10.41
CA VAL A 142 -4.19 5.41 -11.76
C VAL A 142 -3.03 5.73 -12.67
N SER A 143 -2.96 5.06 -13.81
CA SER A 143 -1.94 5.34 -14.81
C SER A 143 -2.25 6.64 -15.58
N TYR A 144 -1.21 7.31 -16.06
CA TYR A 144 -1.38 8.48 -16.94
C TYR A 144 -2.17 8.14 -18.20
N GLY A 145 -2.01 6.91 -18.73
CA GLY A 145 -2.79 6.45 -19.86
C GLY A 145 -4.29 6.43 -19.62
N SER A 146 -4.73 6.09 -18.41
CA SER A 146 -6.15 6.16 -18.03
C SER A 146 -6.66 7.60 -17.95
N LEU A 147 -5.82 8.53 -17.48
CA LEU A 147 -6.16 9.96 -17.43
C LEU A 147 -6.19 10.60 -18.82
N ALA A 148 -5.27 10.23 -19.69
CA ALA A 148 -5.24 10.70 -21.07
C ALA A 148 -6.46 10.23 -21.89
N GLY A 149 -7.06 9.09 -21.51
CA GLY A 149 -8.21 8.53 -22.19
C GLY A 149 -7.91 8.24 -23.67
N ARG A 150 -8.77 8.76 -24.56
CA ARG A 150 -8.60 8.58 -26.01
C ARG A 150 -7.65 9.60 -26.63
N ASN A 151 -7.31 10.68 -25.92
CA ASN A 151 -6.42 11.73 -26.39
C ASN A 151 -4.97 11.36 -26.07
N VAL A 152 -4.43 10.39 -26.78
CA VAL A 152 -3.05 9.91 -26.64
C VAL A 152 -2.12 10.58 -27.66
N GLY A 153 -0.81 10.39 -27.49
CA GLY A 153 0.21 10.95 -28.37
C GLY A 153 0.50 12.42 -28.03
N HIS A 154 0.69 13.26 -29.05
CA HIS A 154 1.13 14.65 -28.88
C HIS A 154 0.13 15.54 -28.12
N LEU A 155 -1.14 15.16 -28.02
CA LEU A 155 -2.13 15.86 -27.21
C LEU A 155 -1.98 15.54 -25.71
N SER A 156 -1.57 14.33 -25.39
CA SER A 156 -1.34 13.88 -24.02
C SER A 156 0.04 14.30 -23.50
N ASP A 157 1.05 14.21 -24.38
CA ASP A 157 2.44 14.56 -24.07
C ASP A 157 2.99 15.47 -25.19
N PRO A 158 2.55 16.73 -25.24
CA PRO A 158 2.97 17.64 -26.28
C PRO A 158 4.43 18.05 -26.12
N ILE A 159 5.18 18.02 -27.22
CA ILE A 159 6.50 18.63 -27.28
C ILE A 159 6.33 20.12 -27.58
N ARG A 160 6.66 20.95 -26.62
CA ARG A 160 6.59 22.41 -26.74
C ARG A 160 7.93 22.96 -27.19
N LYS A 161 7.91 23.91 -28.10
CA LYS A 161 9.09 24.55 -28.68
C LYS A 161 9.08 26.03 -28.38
N THR A 162 10.25 26.61 -28.11
CA THR A 162 10.40 28.06 -27.97
C THR A 162 10.32 28.76 -29.34
N PRO A 163 10.05 30.06 -29.40
CA PRO A 163 10.09 30.81 -30.66
C PRO A 163 11.44 30.76 -31.38
N MET A 164 12.53 30.51 -30.67
CA MET A 164 13.89 30.39 -31.22
C MET A 164 14.29 28.97 -31.56
N HIS A 165 13.37 27.99 -31.45
CA HIS A 165 13.70 26.57 -31.65
C HIS A 165 14.37 26.29 -33.00
N ASP A 166 13.76 26.75 -34.08
CA ASP A 166 14.23 26.46 -35.43
C ASP A 166 15.63 27.11 -35.68
N TRP A 167 15.90 28.24 -35.08
CA TRP A 167 17.25 28.85 -35.13
C TRP A 167 18.27 27.98 -34.41
N HIS A 168 17.94 27.50 -33.19
CA HIS A 168 18.83 26.61 -32.45
C HIS A 168 19.08 25.30 -33.18
N GLU A 169 18.03 24.72 -33.75
CA GLU A 169 18.12 23.51 -34.57
C GLU A 169 19.04 23.76 -35.80
N GLY A 170 18.87 24.90 -36.51
CA GLY A 170 19.72 25.30 -37.60
C GLY A 170 21.20 25.56 -37.23
N GLN A 171 21.46 25.84 -35.95
CA GLN A 171 22.82 25.98 -35.40
C GLN A 171 23.38 24.65 -34.87
N GLY A 172 22.67 23.54 -35.05
CA GLY A 172 23.12 22.21 -34.61
C GLY A 172 23.06 22.00 -33.09
N ALA A 173 22.18 22.68 -32.35
CA ALA A 173 22.02 22.50 -30.96
C ALA A 173 21.57 21.07 -30.61
N ALA A 174 22.13 20.48 -29.55
CA ALA A 174 21.57 19.33 -28.88
C ALA A 174 20.46 19.82 -27.94
N PHE A 175 19.36 19.05 -27.87
CA PHE A 175 18.20 19.45 -27.09
C PHE A 175 17.97 18.52 -25.90
N GLU A 176 17.41 19.09 -24.85
CA GLU A 176 16.86 18.34 -23.72
C GLU A 176 15.37 18.63 -23.54
N ILE A 177 14.64 17.68 -22.96
CA ILE A 177 13.24 17.85 -22.60
C ILE A 177 13.16 18.22 -21.12
N VAL A 178 12.64 19.43 -20.84
CA VAL A 178 12.42 19.93 -19.50
C VAL A 178 10.92 20.17 -19.30
N GLY A 179 10.29 19.28 -18.54
CA GLY A 179 8.86 19.16 -18.56
C GLY A 179 8.40 18.74 -19.95
N GLN A 180 7.64 19.57 -20.62
CA GLN A 180 7.20 19.35 -22.02
C GLN A 180 7.89 20.28 -23.02
N TRP A 181 8.87 21.05 -22.57
CA TRP A 181 9.59 21.99 -23.40
C TRP A 181 10.87 21.38 -23.93
N LEU A 182 11.04 21.40 -25.25
CA LEU A 182 12.28 21.08 -25.93
C LEU A 182 13.13 22.35 -25.97
N ARG A 183 14.22 22.36 -25.20
CA ARG A 183 15.11 23.53 -25.12
C ARG A 183 16.52 23.14 -25.52
N PRO A 184 17.32 24.09 -26.08
CA PRO A 184 18.71 23.83 -26.38
C PRO A 184 19.50 23.59 -25.09
N TRP A 185 20.28 22.54 -25.07
CA TRP A 185 21.15 22.18 -23.97
C TRP A 185 22.57 22.68 -24.23
N TYR A 186 23.15 22.28 -25.36
CA TYR A 186 24.47 22.73 -25.76
C TYR A 186 24.64 22.67 -27.29
N TYR A 187 25.72 23.23 -27.78
CA TYR A 187 26.12 23.16 -29.17
C TYR A 187 27.36 22.30 -29.29
N PRO A 188 27.30 21.10 -29.88
CA PRO A 188 28.45 20.23 -30.05
C PRO A 188 29.57 20.94 -30.79
N GLN A 189 30.79 20.83 -30.31
CA GLN A 189 31.99 21.34 -31.00
C GLN A 189 32.59 20.22 -31.84
N ALA A 190 33.33 20.61 -32.89
CA ALA A 190 34.02 19.65 -33.74
C ALA A 190 35.03 18.82 -32.90
N GLY A 191 34.77 17.50 -32.75
CA GLY A 191 35.62 16.59 -31.99
C GLY A 191 35.07 16.16 -30.63
N GLU A 192 33.87 16.60 -30.27
CA GLU A 192 33.12 16.10 -29.10
C GLU A 192 32.14 14.98 -29.48
#